data_a81063d6f013905a212efed40c1d0bed
#
_entry.id   a81063d6f013905a212efed40c1d0bed
#
_cell.length_a   1.000
_cell.length_b   1.000
_cell.length_c   1.000
_cell.angle_alpha   90.00
_cell.angle_beta   90.00
_cell.angle_gamma   90.00
#
_symmetry.space_group_name_H-M   'P 1'
#
loop_
_entity.id
_entity.type
_entity.pdbx_description
1 polymer ?
#
loop_
_entity_poly.entity_id
_entity_poly.type
_entity_poly.pdbx_seq_one_letter_code
_entity_poly.pdbx_strand_id
1 'polypeptide(L)'
;FIADVLPSEARKMEDLRRKILDEFRSYGYELVIPPMLEYLESLLTGVGQDTEIYTFKLIDQLSGRTMGVRADMTTQVARIDAHLLNRNAVTRLCYAGSILHTRPSGLQATREPLQIGAEIFGYSGIAADAEIQNLALASLKAAGISGVCLDLSHVGVLKALIASDPLAQIFEAQLFDLLETKDMPGLIELTKGFHEDTRTALLALPDMYGDMSVLAEAGKILPKTEGIVRALSELEYRAGQAECDRVTIDLADMHGYHYHSGVMFAAYVPGLPNAIARGGRYDHVAEAFGRSRPATGFSMDLRELARILP
;
A
#
# COMPACT_ATOMS: atom_id res chain seq x y z
N PHE A 1 -1.67 -19.84 -13.35
CA PHE A 1 -1.24 -18.43 -13.15
C PHE A 1 -1.90 -17.46 -14.14
N ILE A 2 -2.22 -17.87 -15.37
CA ILE A 2 -3.13 -17.17 -16.31
C ILE A 2 -4.15 -18.22 -16.68
N ALA A 3 -5.44 -17.98 -16.38
CA ALA A 3 -6.50 -18.95 -16.58
C ALA A 3 -7.82 -18.24 -16.89
N ASP A 4 -8.65 -18.93 -17.66
CA ASP A 4 -10.02 -18.50 -17.91
C ASP A 4 -10.82 -18.45 -16.61
N VAL A 5 -11.72 -17.48 -16.53
CA VAL A 5 -12.70 -17.36 -15.45
C VAL A 5 -14.03 -17.93 -15.95
N LEU A 6 -14.50 -19.00 -15.31
CA LEU A 6 -15.72 -19.70 -15.73
C LEU A 6 -17.00 -18.96 -15.27
N PRO A 7 -18.18 -19.28 -15.84
CA PRO A 7 -19.39 -18.46 -15.67
C PRO A 7 -19.80 -18.18 -14.21
N SER A 8 -19.66 -19.13 -13.29
CA SER A 8 -20.01 -18.94 -11.87
C SER A 8 -19.07 -17.95 -11.19
N GLU A 9 -17.75 -18.10 -11.39
CA GLU A 9 -16.74 -17.20 -10.82
C GLU A 9 -16.83 -15.80 -11.48
N ALA A 10 -17.00 -15.76 -12.81
CA ALA A 10 -17.17 -14.51 -13.55
C ALA A 10 -18.39 -13.70 -13.06
N ARG A 11 -19.48 -14.39 -12.74
CA ARG A 11 -20.69 -13.75 -12.17
C ARG A 11 -20.38 -13.16 -10.80
N LYS A 12 -19.74 -13.93 -9.90
CA LYS A 12 -19.35 -13.45 -8.58
C LYS A 12 -18.45 -12.22 -8.67
N MET A 13 -17.42 -12.26 -9.52
CA MET A 13 -16.50 -11.14 -9.72
C MET A 13 -17.22 -9.88 -10.21
N GLU A 14 -18.12 -10.00 -11.17
CA GLU A 14 -18.88 -8.85 -11.70
C GLU A 14 -19.85 -8.29 -10.67
N ASP A 15 -20.51 -9.13 -9.89
CA ASP A 15 -21.39 -8.69 -8.79
C ASP A 15 -20.60 -7.98 -7.68
N LEU A 16 -19.41 -8.47 -7.33
CA LEU A 16 -18.49 -7.80 -6.43
C LEU A 16 -18.04 -6.44 -6.96
N ARG A 17 -17.59 -6.41 -8.22
CA ARG A 17 -17.16 -5.17 -8.88
C ARG A 17 -18.22 -4.09 -8.80
N ARG A 18 -19.48 -4.43 -9.09
CA ARG A 18 -20.61 -3.49 -9.04
C ARG A 18 -20.85 -2.98 -7.63
N LYS A 19 -20.94 -3.90 -6.65
CA LYS A 19 -21.16 -3.53 -5.24
C LYS A 19 -20.09 -2.57 -4.72
N ILE A 20 -18.81 -2.87 -4.98
CA ILE A 20 -17.70 -2.07 -4.50
C ILE A 20 -17.64 -0.71 -5.23
N LEU A 21 -17.88 -0.66 -6.54
CA LEU A 21 -17.94 0.61 -7.26
C LEU A 21 -19.15 1.48 -6.84
N ASP A 22 -20.29 0.88 -6.49
CA ASP A 22 -21.43 1.60 -5.93
C ASP A 22 -21.11 2.15 -4.53
N GLU A 23 -20.37 1.39 -3.71
CA GLU A 23 -19.86 1.87 -2.44
C GLU A 23 -18.93 3.08 -2.62
N PHE A 24 -17.94 2.99 -3.52
CA PHE A 24 -17.05 4.11 -3.85
C PHE A 24 -17.82 5.35 -4.31
N ARG A 25 -18.84 5.15 -5.16
CA ARG A 25 -19.69 6.26 -5.63
C ARG A 25 -20.44 6.92 -4.47
N SER A 26 -20.87 6.17 -3.47
CA SER A 26 -21.59 6.71 -2.30
C SER A 26 -20.71 7.67 -1.47
N TYR A 27 -19.37 7.46 -1.49
CA TYR A 27 -18.37 8.34 -0.88
C TYR A 27 -17.90 9.48 -1.81
N GLY A 28 -18.47 9.57 -3.03
CA GLY A 28 -18.14 10.64 -4.00
C GLY A 28 -16.89 10.39 -4.84
N TYR A 29 -16.46 9.13 -4.99
CA TYR A 29 -15.36 8.78 -5.89
C TYR A 29 -15.79 8.73 -7.33
N GLU A 30 -15.00 9.35 -8.21
CA GLU A 30 -15.20 9.39 -9.65
C GLU A 30 -14.44 8.24 -10.32
N LEU A 31 -15.13 7.44 -11.14
CA LEU A 31 -14.52 6.30 -11.84
C LEU A 31 -13.66 6.79 -13.00
N VAL A 32 -12.40 6.29 -13.04
CA VAL A 32 -11.49 6.48 -14.18
C VAL A 32 -11.09 5.13 -14.77
N ILE A 33 -10.79 5.09 -16.06
CA ILE A 33 -10.37 3.88 -16.78
C ILE A 33 -9.03 4.16 -17.47
N PRO A 34 -7.89 3.92 -16.80
CA PRO A 34 -6.57 4.04 -17.42
C PRO A 34 -6.37 3.01 -18.54
N PRO A 35 -5.53 3.29 -19.56
CA PRO A 35 -5.26 2.33 -20.62
C PRO A 35 -4.46 1.12 -20.11
N MET A 36 -4.70 -0.06 -20.74
CA MET A 36 -3.96 -1.29 -20.41
C MET A 36 -2.48 -1.21 -20.83
N LEU A 37 -2.22 -0.55 -21.94
CA LEU A 37 -0.88 -0.36 -22.54
C LEU A 37 -0.52 1.11 -22.50
N GLU A 38 0.71 1.40 -22.09
CA GLU A 38 1.26 2.75 -22.08
C GLU A 38 2.75 2.72 -22.40
N TYR A 39 3.34 3.84 -22.78
CA TYR A 39 4.79 3.94 -22.93
C TYR A 39 5.49 3.57 -21.62
N LEU A 40 6.54 2.75 -21.72
CA LEU A 40 7.20 2.18 -20.54
C LEU A 40 7.71 3.27 -19.58
N GLU A 41 8.27 4.34 -20.12
CA GLU A 41 8.75 5.48 -19.33
C GLU A 41 7.62 6.08 -18.48
N SER A 42 6.40 6.18 -19.04
CA SER A 42 5.25 6.74 -18.32
C SER A 42 4.75 5.82 -17.22
N LEU A 43 4.71 4.49 -17.50
CA LEU A 43 4.31 3.49 -16.51
C LEU A 43 5.27 3.37 -15.34
N LEU A 44 6.58 3.53 -15.60
CA LEU A 44 7.62 3.40 -14.58
C LEU A 44 7.94 4.73 -13.87
N THR A 45 7.34 5.82 -14.28
CA THR A 45 7.49 7.11 -13.63
C THR A 45 6.85 7.07 -12.22
N GLY A 46 7.65 7.37 -11.18
CA GLY A 46 7.18 7.41 -9.80
C GLY A 46 6.95 6.07 -9.12
N VAL A 47 7.37 4.94 -9.75
CA VAL A 47 7.29 3.60 -9.16
C VAL A 47 8.67 3.11 -8.71
N GLY A 48 8.69 2.23 -7.71
CA GLY A 48 9.90 1.54 -7.28
C GLY A 48 10.39 0.49 -8.30
N GLN A 49 11.62 0.02 -8.12
CA GLN A 49 12.24 -1.00 -8.98
C GLN A 49 11.42 -2.30 -9.07
N ASP A 50 10.67 -2.63 -8.02
CA ASP A 50 9.84 -3.83 -7.98
C ASP A 50 8.77 -3.84 -9.07
N THR A 51 8.09 -2.71 -9.32
CA THR A 51 7.06 -2.61 -10.36
C THR A 51 7.63 -2.83 -11.75
N GLU A 52 8.87 -2.42 -12.01
CA GLU A 52 9.53 -2.67 -13.29
C GLU A 52 9.71 -4.17 -13.57
N ILE A 53 10.07 -4.95 -12.54
CA ILE A 53 10.25 -6.41 -12.66
C ILE A 53 8.93 -7.11 -12.99
N TYR A 54 7.82 -6.58 -12.47
CA TYR A 54 6.48 -7.14 -12.71
C TYR A 54 5.85 -6.69 -14.04
N THR A 55 6.42 -5.70 -14.74
CA THR A 55 5.86 -5.12 -15.96
C THR A 55 6.25 -5.91 -17.21
N PHE A 56 5.25 -6.39 -17.97
CA PHE A 56 5.49 -6.93 -19.33
C PHE A 56 5.87 -5.81 -20.28
N LYS A 57 6.96 -6.01 -21.02
CA LYS A 57 7.48 -5.04 -22.00
C LYS A 57 7.26 -5.58 -23.42
N LEU A 58 6.83 -4.70 -24.33
CA LEU A 58 6.58 -5.02 -25.74
C LEU A 58 6.98 -3.84 -26.63
N ILE A 59 7.21 -4.11 -27.91
CA ILE A 59 7.53 -3.09 -28.91
C ILE A 59 6.25 -2.71 -29.65
N ASP A 60 5.90 -1.44 -29.63
CA ASP A 60 4.81 -0.91 -30.44
C ASP A 60 5.19 -0.93 -31.93
N GLN A 61 4.43 -1.65 -32.75
CA GLN A 61 4.67 -1.81 -34.17
C GLN A 61 4.53 -0.50 -34.97
N LEU A 62 3.77 0.46 -34.45
CA LEU A 62 3.53 1.73 -35.14
C LEU A 62 4.64 2.74 -34.88
N SER A 63 5.09 2.87 -33.64
CA SER A 63 6.09 3.88 -33.24
C SER A 63 7.50 3.33 -33.07
N GLY A 64 7.68 2.01 -32.97
CA GLY A 64 8.95 1.35 -32.63
C GLY A 64 9.38 1.55 -31.18
N ARG A 65 8.57 2.21 -30.34
CA ARG A 65 8.87 2.49 -28.92
C ARG A 65 8.51 1.32 -28.04
N THR A 66 9.18 1.23 -26.88
CA THR A 66 8.83 0.25 -25.86
C THR A 66 7.59 0.69 -25.10
N MET A 67 6.62 -0.19 -25.03
CA MET A 67 5.43 -0.06 -24.20
C MET A 67 5.43 -1.09 -23.07
N GLY A 68 4.67 -0.85 -22.03
CA GLY A 68 4.41 -1.79 -20.93
C GLY A 68 2.94 -2.12 -20.80
N VAL A 69 2.65 -3.33 -20.34
CA VAL A 69 1.34 -3.68 -19.80
C VAL A 69 1.31 -3.26 -18.34
N ARG A 70 0.29 -2.55 -17.91
CA ARG A 70 0.20 -2.08 -16.53
C ARG A 70 0.26 -3.22 -15.53
N ALA A 71 1.16 -3.12 -14.55
CA ALA A 71 1.26 -4.01 -13.41
C ALA A 71 0.51 -3.49 -12.17
N ASP A 72 0.17 -2.21 -12.16
CA ASP A 72 -0.62 -1.51 -11.15
C ASP A 72 -1.30 -0.29 -11.77
N MET A 73 -2.49 0.10 -11.28
CA MET A 73 -3.22 1.26 -11.79
C MET A 73 -2.98 2.54 -10.99
N THR A 74 -2.47 2.46 -9.77
CA THR A 74 -2.33 3.63 -8.87
C THR A 74 -1.53 4.76 -9.49
N THR A 75 -0.38 4.45 -10.12
CA THR A 75 0.47 5.46 -10.77
C THR A 75 -0.19 6.11 -11.99
N GLN A 76 -0.95 5.32 -12.78
CA GLN A 76 -1.72 5.87 -13.89
C GLN A 76 -2.84 6.81 -13.39
N VAL A 77 -3.48 6.48 -12.26
CA VAL A 77 -4.51 7.32 -11.63
C VAL A 77 -3.87 8.61 -11.06
N ALA A 78 -2.70 8.52 -10.44
CA ALA A 78 -1.93 9.69 -10.00
C ALA A 78 -1.56 10.61 -11.18
N ARG A 79 -1.16 10.04 -12.33
CA ARG A 79 -0.91 10.79 -13.56
C ARG A 79 -2.20 11.45 -14.10
N ILE A 80 -3.34 10.77 -14.04
CA ILE A 80 -4.63 11.35 -14.44
C ILE A 80 -4.96 12.58 -13.57
N ASP A 81 -4.81 12.47 -12.23
CA ASP A 81 -5.00 13.63 -11.34
C ASP A 81 -4.04 14.77 -11.65
N ALA A 82 -2.74 14.48 -11.80
CA ALA A 82 -1.71 15.47 -11.97
C ALA A 82 -1.78 16.20 -13.33
N HIS A 83 -2.01 15.47 -14.42
CA HIS A 83 -1.90 16.00 -15.78
C HIS A 83 -3.24 16.28 -16.46
N LEU A 84 -4.23 15.38 -16.31
CA LEU A 84 -5.45 15.47 -17.09
C LEU A 84 -6.54 16.24 -16.36
N LEU A 85 -6.78 15.92 -15.09
CA LEU A 85 -7.77 16.64 -14.29
C LEU A 85 -7.21 17.96 -13.75
N ASN A 86 -5.98 17.96 -13.27
CA ASN A 86 -5.24 19.13 -12.78
C ASN A 86 -6.05 20.03 -11.83
N ARG A 87 -6.86 19.43 -10.96
CA ARG A 87 -7.72 20.14 -10.02
C ARG A 87 -6.92 20.66 -8.82
N ASN A 88 -7.27 21.84 -8.29
CA ASN A 88 -6.69 22.35 -7.05
C ASN A 88 -7.41 21.82 -5.79
N ALA A 89 -8.66 21.42 -5.92
CA ALA A 89 -9.44 20.83 -4.83
C ALA A 89 -9.02 19.38 -4.55
N VAL A 90 -9.48 18.83 -3.43
CA VAL A 90 -9.37 17.41 -3.12
C VAL A 90 -10.05 16.60 -4.21
N THR A 91 -9.37 15.61 -4.76
CA THR A 91 -9.86 14.75 -5.82
C THR A 91 -9.98 13.31 -5.28
N ARG A 92 -11.15 12.69 -5.51
CA ARG A 92 -11.42 11.31 -5.16
C ARG A 92 -11.63 10.51 -6.45
N LEU A 93 -10.74 9.56 -6.72
CA LEU A 93 -10.79 8.72 -7.93
C LEU A 93 -10.88 7.26 -7.54
N CYS A 94 -11.60 6.46 -8.33
CA CYS A 94 -11.61 5.02 -8.20
C CYS A 94 -11.44 4.34 -9.57
N TYR A 95 -11.08 3.08 -9.54
CA TYR A 95 -10.81 2.31 -10.74
C TYR A 95 -11.12 0.83 -10.54
N ALA A 96 -11.38 0.13 -11.65
CA ALA A 96 -11.46 -1.33 -11.68
C ALA A 96 -11.01 -1.84 -13.06
N GLY A 97 -10.07 -2.78 -13.10
CA GLY A 97 -9.57 -3.34 -14.35
C GLY A 97 -8.49 -4.39 -14.15
N SER A 98 -8.25 -5.18 -15.20
CA SER A 98 -7.17 -6.16 -15.17
C SER A 98 -5.80 -5.48 -15.16
N ILE A 99 -4.90 -6.06 -14.40
CA ILE A 99 -3.45 -5.80 -14.44
C ILE A 99 -2.73 -7.09 -14.78
N LEU A 100 -1.47 -7.02 -15.17
CA LEU A 100 -0.75 -8.22 -15.59
C LEU A 100 0.66 -8.22 -15.01
N HIS A 101 1.01 -9.31 -14.30
CA HIS A 101 2.33 -9.49 -13.69
C HIS A 101 3.18 -10.50 -14.46
N THR A 102 4.44 -10.19 -14.68
CA THR A 102 5.43 -11.14 -15.25
C THR A 102 5.63 -12.36 -14.34
N ARG A 103 5.45 -12.20 -13.04
CA ARG A 103 5.58 -13.23 -12.01
C ARG A 103 4.39 -13.18 -11.06
N PRO A 104 3.95 -14.31 -10.48
CA PRO A 104 2.93 -14.30 -9.46
C PRO A 104 3.48 -13.65 -8.18
N SER A 105 2.64 -12.92 -7.45
CA SER A 105 2.97 -12.29 -6.16
C SER A 105 2.99 -13.28 -4.98
N GLY A 106 2.63 -14.55 -5.20
CA GLY A 106 2.61 -15.61 -4.19
C GLY A 106 2.31 -16.97 -4.80
N LEU A 107 2.40 -18.04 -3.99
CA LEU A 107 2.27 -19.43 -4.45
C LEU A 107 0.96 -19.73 -5.17
N GLN A 108 -0.14 -19.08 -4.81
CA GLN A 108 -1.47 -19.29 -5.39
C GLN A 108 -2.00 -18.04 -6.13
N ALA A 109 -1.18 -16.98 -6.22
CA ALA A 109 -1.59 -15.74 -6.84
C ALA A 109 -1.71 -15.89 -8.37
N THR A 110 -2.72 -15.25 -8.94
CA THR A 110 -2.84 -15.11 -10.40
C THR A 110 -1.81 -14.09 -10.90
N ARG A 111 -1.40 -14.25 -12.15
CA ARG A 111 -0.62 -13.23 -12.87
C ARG A 111 -1.49 -12.17 -13.54
N GLU A 112 -2.81 -12.37 -13.50
CA GLU A 112 -3.81 -11.46 -14.06
C GLU A 112 -4.84 -11.10 -12.98
N PRO A 113 -4.47 -10.29 -11.97
CA PRO A 113 -5.42 -9.78 -10.99
C PRO A 113 -6.46 -8.87 -11.66
N LEU A 114 -7.66 -8.87 -11.13
CA LEU A 114 -8.67 -7.85 -11.44
C LEU A 114 -8.65 -6.82 -10.31
N GLN A 115 -7.77 -5.83 -10.45
CA GLN A 115 -7.54 -4.79 -9.46
C GLN A 115 -8.74 -3.84 -9.38
N ILE A 116 -9.18 -3.53 -8.16
CA ILE A 116 -10.13 -2.47 -7.85
C ILE A 116 -9.56 -1.63 -6.72
N GLY A 117 -9.69 -0.30 -6.79
CA GLY A 117 -9.12 0.60 -5.79
C GLY A 117 -9.68 2.01 -5.82
N ALA A 118 -9.30 2.78 -4.81
CA ALA A 118 -9.72 4.17 -4.62
C ALA A 118 -8.57 5.00 -4.06
N GLU A 119 -8.47 6.25 -4.52
CA GLU A 119 -7.39 7.18 -4.23
C GLU A 119 -7.94 8.56 -3.88
N ILE A 120 -7.35 9.22 -2.88
CA ILE A 120 -7.57 10.64 -2.54
C ILE A 120 -6.30 11.41 -2.85
N PHE A 121 -6.43 12.51 -3.58
CA PHE A 121 -5.34 13.43 -3.90
C PHE A 121 -5.63 14.82 -3.34
N GLY A 122 -4.57 15.49 -2.84
CA GLY A 122 -4.61 16.90 -2.48
C GLY A 122 -5.05 17.20 -1.05
N TYR A 123 -5.06 16.22 -0.14
CA TYR A 123 -5.31 16.43 1.27
C TYR A 123 -4.26 15.75 2.14
N SER A 124 -3.48 16.53 2.90
CA SER A 124 -2.38 16.05 3.73
C SER A 124 -2.79 15.59 5.13
N GLY A 125 -4.04 15.86 5.54
CA GLY A 125 -4.49 15.52 6.89
C GLY A 125 -4.82 14.03 7.03
N ILE A 126 -4.66 13.52 8.26
CA ILE A 126 -4.91 12.12 8.64
C ILE A 126 -6.37 11.67 8.38
N ALA A 127 -7.31 12.60 8.25
CA ALA A 127 -8.71 12.27 7.96
C ALA A 127 -8.88 11.60 6.58
N ALA A 128 -8.04 11.94 5.58
CA ALA A 128 -8.06 11.23 4.29
C ALA A 128 -7.61 9.78 4.43
N ASP A 129 -6.59 9.53 5.26
CA ASP A 129 -6.13 8.17 5.52
C ASP A 129 -7.19 7.35 6.24
N ALA A 130 -7.90 7.94 7.21
CA ALA A 130 -9.03 7.30 7.89
C ALA A 130 -10.19 7.02 6.92
N GLU A 131 -10.51 7.95 6.01
CA GLU A 131 -11.53 7.76 4.98
C GLU A 131 -11.17 6.58 4.07
N ILE A 132 -9.94 6.51 3.55
CA ILE A 132 -9.44 5.42 2.70
C ILE A 132 -9.49 4.07 3.41
N GLN A 133 -9.03 4.02 4.65
CA GLN A 133 -9.08 2.81 5.47
C GLN A 133 -10.52 2.31 5.65
N ASN A 134 -11.42 3.20 6.05
CA ASN A 134 -12.81 2.83 6.33
C ASN A 134 -13.56 2.50 5.04
N LEU A 135 -13.24 3.15 3.92
CA LEU A 135 -13.78 2.78 2.62
C LEU A 135 -13.35 1.37 2.20
N ALA A 136 -12.08 0.98 2.45
CA ALA A 136 -11.63 -0.39 2.21
C ALA A 136 -12.42 -1.39 3.06
N LEU A 137 -12.59 -1.12 4.37
CA LEU A 137 -13.36 -1.96 5.29
C LEU A 137 -14.85 -2.03 4.91
N ALA A 138 -15.46 -0.90 4.57
CA ALA A 138 -16.86 -0.83 4.10
C ALA A 138 -17.05 -1.65 2.81
N SER A 139 -16.09 -1.58 1.89
CA SER A 139 -16.10 -2.35 0.64
C SER A 139 -16.01 -3.85 0.88
N LEU A 140 -15.16 -4.30 1.80
CA LEU A 140 -15.07 -5.70 2.21
C LEU A 140 -16.38 -6.17 2.86
N LYS A 141 -16.97 -5.36 3.73
CA LYS A 141 -18.26 -5.63 4.35
C LYS A 141 -19.40 -5.69 3.31
N ALA A 142 -19.45 -4.75 2.36
CA ALA A 142 -20.42 -4.75 1.25
C ALA A 142 -20.24 -5.99 0.35
N ALA A 143 -19.02 -6.48 0.19
CA ALA A 143 -18.71 -7.74 -0.49
C ALA A 143 -19.19 -8.97 0.27
N GLY A 144 -19.57 -8.85 1.55
CA GLY A 144 -20.00 -9.97 2.41
C GLY A 144 -18.84 -10.65 3.14
N ILE A 145 -17.70 -9.99 3.23
CA ILE A 145 -16.51 -10.51 3.94
C ILE A 145 -16.55 -10.05 5.39
N SER A 146 -16.35 -10.96 6.32
CA SER A 146 -16.35 -10.75 7.77
C SER A 146 -15.09 -11.33 8.40
N GLY A 147 -14.87 -11.06 9.70
CA GLY A 147 -13.68 -11.51 10.42
C GLY A 147 -12.41 -10.79 9.98
N VAL A 148 -12.52 -9.55 9.51
CA VAL A 148 -11.39 -8.77 9.02
C VAL A 148 -10.49 -8.34 10.17
N CYS A 149 -9.20 -8.69 10.07
CA CYS A 149 -8.11 -8.14 10.88
C CYS A 149 -7.39 -7.06 10.08
N LEU A 150 -7.40 -5.84 10.58
CA LEU A 150 -6.67 -4.72 10.00
C LEU A 150 -5.31 -4.60 10.67
N ASP A 151 -4.25 -4.73 9.91
CA ASP A 151 -2.89 -4.50 10.35
C ASP A 151 -2.43 -3.11 9.94
N LEU A 152 -1.88 -2.35 10.87
CA LEU A 152 -1.42 -0.98 10.68
C LEU A 152 0.08 -0.87 10.90
N SER A 153 0.75 -0.15 10.03
CA SER A 153 2.17 0.18 10.13
C SER A 153 2.43 1.62 9.70
N HIS A 154 3.66 2.12 9.93
CA HIS A 154 4.01 3.48 9.59
C HIS A 154 5.48 3.62 9.24
N VAL A 155 5.78 3.93 7.98
CA VAL A 155 7.17 4.10 7.49
C VAL A 155 7.94 5.20 8.24
N GLY A 156 7.25 6.18 8.80
CA GLY A 156 7.85 7.30 9.53
C GLY A 156 8.63 6.89 10.77
N VAL A 157 8.33 5.74 11.38
CA VAL A 157 9.09 5.24 12.53
C VAL A 157 10.52 4.92 12.12
N LEU A 158 10.69 4.04 11.11
CA LEU A 158 12.02 3.68 10.61
C LEU A 158 12.73 4.88 9.98
N LYS A 159 12.03 5.69 9.17
CA LYS A 159 12.61 6.91 8.58
C LYS A 159 13.14 7.88 9.63
N ALA A 160 12.43 8.06 10.74
CA ALA A 160 12.89 8.94 11.82
C ALA A 160 14.10 8.37 12.59
N LEU A 161 14.16 7.05 12.77
CA LEU A 161 15.34 6.38 13.36
C LEU A 161 16.57 6.54 12.45
N ILE A 162 16.42 6.28 11.15
CA ILE A 162 17.48 6.46 10.15
C ILE A 162 17.96 7.92 10.13
N ALA A 163 17.03 8.88 10.11
CA ALA A 163 17.39 10.30 10.09
C ALA A 163 18.15 10.78 11.33
N SER A 164 18.00 10.09 12.46
CA SER A 164 18.67 10.46 13.74
C SER A 164 20.11 9.98 13.86
N ASP A 165 20.58 9.11 12.96
CA ASP A 165 21.91 8.49 13.02
C ASP A 165 22.61 8.52 11.65
N PRO A 166 23.78 9.18 11.51
CA PRO A 166 24.50 9.26 10.25
C PRO A 166 24.91 7.88 9.67
N LEU A 167 25.23 6.91 10.53
CA LEU A 167 25.55 5.55 10.06
C LEU A 167 24.28 4.83 9.58
N ALA A 168 23.15 5.01 10.26
CA ALA A 168 21.88 4.44 9.81
C ALA A 168 21.49 4.97 8.42
N GLN A 169 21.76 6.25 8.12
CA GLN A 169 21.54 6.83 6.79
C GLN A 169 22.41 6.17 5.71
N ILE A 170 23.67 5.87 6.02
CA ILE A 170 24.58 5.19 5.07
C ILE A 170 24.13 3.76 4.80
N PHE A 171 23.59 3.08 5.80
CA PHE A 171 23.20 1.67 5.72
C PHE A 171 21.69 1.46 5.55
N GLU A 172 20.93 2.47 5.11
CA GLU A 172 19.47 2.41 5.00
C GLU A 172 18.97 1.18 4.22
N ALA A 173 19.54 0.89 3.05
CA ALA A 173 19.15 -0.26 2.24
C ALA A 173 19.37 -1.60 2.95
N GLN A 174 20.51 -1.74 3.66
CA GLN A 174 20.82 -2.96 4.41
C GLN A 174 19.91 -3.11 5.64
N LEU A 175 19.60 -1.99 6.33
CA LEU A 175 18.65 -1.99 7.44
C LEU A 175 17.26 -2.44 6.98
N PHE A 176 16.82 -1.94 5.81
CA PHE A 176 15.57 -2.35 5.21
C PHE A 176 15.53 -3.87 4.97
N ASP A 177 16.53 -4.44 4.27
CA ASP A 177 16.60 -5.87 3.94
C ASP A 177 16.60 -6.75 5.21
N LEU A 178 17.34 -6.33 6.25
CA LEU A 178 17.42 -7.07 7.51
C LEU A 178 16.13 -7.01 8.32
N LEU A 179 15.43 -5.86 8.32
CA LEU A 179 14.13 -5.71 8.99
C LEU A 179 13.04 -6.48 8.25
N GLU A 180 13.01 -6.41 6.91
CA GLU A 180 12.04 -7.15 6.08
C GLU A 180 12.14 -8.66 6.30
N THR A 181 13.37 -9.18 6.39
CA THR A 181 13.62 -10.60 6.64
C THR A 181 13.64 -10.97 8.12
N LYS A 182 13.52 -9.99 9.02
CA LYS A 182 13.65 -10.14 10.49
C LYS A 182 14.97 -10.85 10.89
N ASP A 183 16.07 -10.55 10.15
CA ASP A 183 17.40 -11.10 10.43
C ASP A 183 18.04 -10.41 11.65
N MET A 184 17.72 -10.89 12.85
CA MET A 184 18.25 -10.36 14.10
C MET A 184 19.79 -10.44 14.21
N PRO A 185 20.46 -11.57 13.86
CA PRO A 185 21.92 -11.62 13.83
C PRO A 185 22.54 -10.54 12.94
N GLY A 186 22.01 -10.34 11.75
CA GLY A 186 22.45 -9.30 10.82
C GLY A 186 22.25 -7.89 11.38
N LEU A 187 21.09 -7.61 12.00
CA LEU A 187 20.80 -6.33 12.65
C LEU A 187 21.77 -6.03 13.81
N ILE A 188 22.04 -7.02 14.66
CA ILE A 188 22.98 -6.88 15.79
C ILE A 188 24.37 -6.51 15.28
N GLU A 189 24.84 -7.16 14.21
CA GLU A 189 26.17 -6.91 13.64
C GLU A 189 26.24 -5.53 12.98
N LEU A 190 25.26 -5.20 12.13
CA LEU A 190 25.22 -3.93 11.38
C LEU A 190 25.17 -2.71 12.31
N THR A 191 24.41 -2.81 13.39
CA THR A 191 24.14 -1.67 14.28
C THR A 191 25.21 -1.43 15.36
N LYS A 192 26.31 -2.21 15.42
CA LYS A 192 27.36 -2.08 16.45
C LYS A 192 27.96 -0.70 16.56
N GLY A 193 28.03 0.05 15.47
CA GLY A 193 28.63 1.40 15.46
C GLY A 193 27.60 2.53 15.55
N PHE A 194 26.31 2.22 15.65
CA PHE A 194 25.25 3.24 15.71
C PHE A 194 25.14 3.87 17.10
N HIS A 195 24.48 5.03 17.17
CA HIS A 195 24.12 5.63 18.45
C HIS A 195 23.27 4.66 19.28
N GLU A 196 23.51 4.62 20.60
CA GLU A 196 22.88 3.63 21.50
C GLU A 196 21.35 3.64 21.43
N ASP A 197 20.73 4.84 21.38
CA ASP A 197 19.27 4.98 21.29
C ASP A 197 18.74 4.43 19.96
N THR A 198 19.42 4.73 18.84
CA THR A 198 19.03 4.24 17.51
C THR A 198 19.20 2.73 17.43
N ARG A 199 20.31 2.21 17.93
CA ARG A 199 20.59 0.78 17.97
C ARG A 199 19.55 0.03 18.79
N THR A 200 19.27 0.50 20.01
CA THR A 200 18.26 -0.12 20.90
C THR A 200 16.88 -0.14 20.23
N ALA A 201 16.49 0.97 19.61
CA ALA A 201 15.21 1.07 18.91
C ALA A 201 15.14 0.11 17.70
N LEU A 202 16.17 0.07 16.84
CA LEU A 202 16.20 -0.82 15.66
C LEU A 202 16.15 -2.30 16.04
N LEU A 203 16.84 -2.69 17.12
CA LEU A 203 16.82 -4.08 17.61
C LEU A 203 15.49 -4.46 18.25
N ALA A 204 14.71 -3.50 18.74
CA ALA A 204 13.40 -3.74 19.34
C ALA A 204 12.27 -3.81 18.29
N LEU A 205 12.41 -3.14 17.11
CA LEU A 205 11.34 -3.07 16.10
C LEU A 205 10.79 -4.43 15.68
N PRO A 206 11.59 -5.48 15.40
CA PRO A 206 11.07 -6.77 14.95
C PRO A 206 10.09 -7.46 15.91
N ASP A 207 10.16 -7.12 17.20
CA ASP A 207 9.29 -7.64 18.25
C ASP A 207 8.11 -6.71 18.56
N MET A 208 8.06 -5.51 17.95
CA MET A 208 6.98 -4.54 18.14
C MET A 208 5.81 -4.83 17.21
N TYR A 209 5.11 -5.94 17.44
CA TYR A 209 3.89 -6.31 16.73
C TYR A 209 2.85 -6.89 17.71
N GLY A 210 1.57 -6.69 17.43
CA GLY A 210 0.50 -7.21 18.27
C GLY A 210 -0.74 -6.31 18.30
N ASP A 211 -1.40 -6.25 19.43
CA ASP A 211 -2.54 -5.36 19.64
C ASP A 211 -2.09 -3.90 19.94
N MET A 212 -3.06 -3.04 20.27
CA MET A 212 -2.81 -1.62 20.56
C MET A 212 -1.80 -1.36 21.69
N SER A 213 -1.51 -2.32 22.56
CA SER A 213 -0.53 -2.17 23.66
C SER A 213 0.89 -1.93 23.11
N VAL A 214 1.18 -2.40 21.89
CA VAL A 214 2.45 -2.17 21.19
C VAL A 214 2.78 -0.67 21.09
N LEU A 215 1.80 0.21 20.88
CA LEU A 215 2.04 1.65 20.80
C LEU A 215 2.52 2.23 22.13
N ALA A 216 1.97 1.74 23.25
CA ALA A 216 2.41 2.17 24.58
C ALA A 216 3.82 1.67 24.93
N GLU A 217 4.18 0.48 24.48
CA GLU A 217 5.53 -0.08 24.62
C GLU A 217 6.54 0.67 23.74
N ALA A 218 6.19 0.89 22.46
CA ALA A 218 6.99 1.68 21.54
C ALA A 218 7.28 3.09 22.09
N GLY A 219 6.28 3.74 22.69
CA GLY A 219 6.46 5.05 23.32
C GLY A 219 7.42 5.08 24.51
N LYS A 220 7.78 3.92 25.11
CA LYS A 220 8.78 3.81 26.18
C LYS A 220 10.18 3.52 25.65
N ILE A 221 10.29 2.76 24.55
CA ILE A 221 11.56 2.24 24.01
C ILE A 221 12.11 3.15 22.92
N LEU A 222 11.24 3.64 22.02
CA LEU A 222 11.67 4.45 20.89
C LEU A 222 12.06 5.88 21.32
N PRO A 223 13.05 6.49 20.65
CA PRO A 223 13.43 7.89 20.88
C PRO A 223 12.23 8.83 20.66
N LYS A 224 12.10 9.82 21.54
CA LYS A 224 10.99 10.80 21.49
C LYS A 224 11.26 11.92 20.47
N THR A 225 11.59 11.54 19.23
CA THR A 225 11.70 12.49 18.13
C THR A 225 10.30 12.90 17.65
N GLU A 226 10.16 14.09 17.08
CA GLU A 226 8.88 14.58 16.54
C GLU A 226 8.29 13.60 15.53
N GLY A 227 9.12 13.00 14.66
CA GLY A 227 8.70 12.04 13.66
C GLY A 227 8.10 10.76 14.25
N ILE A 228 8.75 10.20 15.28
CA ILE A 228 8.26 8.98 15.96
C ILE A 228 6.99 9.26 16.74
N VAL A 229 6.96 10.35 17.51
CA VAL A 229 5.77 10.73 18.29
C VAL A 229 4.56 10.93 17.37
N ARG A 230 4.76 11.62 16.24
CA ARG A 230 3.72 11.80 15.24
C ARG A 230 3.25 10.47 14.65
N ALA A 231 4.17 9.59 14.22
CA ALA A 231 3.83 8.30 13.64
C ALA A 231 3.02 7.42 14.60
N LEU A 232 3.41 7.35 15.88
CA LEU A 232 2.67 6.59 16.90
C LEU A 232 1.27 7.19 17.15
N SER A 233 1.15 8.53 17.21
CA SER A 233 -0.14 9.21 17.38
C SER A 233 -1.06 9.01 16.17
N GLU A 234 -0.52 8.99 14.95
CA GLU A 234 -1.26 8.71 13.73
C GLU A 234 -1.78 7.25 13.71
N LEU A 235 -0.97 6.28 14.13
CA LEU A 235 -1.38 4.89 14.29
C LEU A 235 -2.50 4.74 15.34
N GLU A 236 -2.34 5.37 16.50
CA GLU A 236 -3.36 5.34 17.56
C GLU A 236 -4.70 5.90 17.06
N TYR A 237 -4.67 7.06 16.40
CA TYR A 237 -5.85 7.67 15.81
C TYR A 237 -6.52 6.74 14.79
N ARG A 238 -5.73 6.17 13.88
CA ARG A 238 -6.21 5.29 12.81
C ARG A 238 -6.83 4.00 13.35
N ALA A 239 -6.19 3.40 14.34
CA ALA A 239 -6.73 2.22 14.99
C ALA A 239 -8.05 2.52 15.73
N GLY A 240 -8.17 3.69 16.36
CA GLY A 240 -9.40 4.13 16.99
C GLY A 240 -10.55 4.45 16.02
N GLN A 241 -10.26 4.70 14.74
CA GLN A 241 -11.26 4.96 13.69
C GLN A 241 -11.62 3.70 12.87
N ALA A 242 -10.94 2.56 13.09
CA ALA A 242 -11.14 1.37 12.29
C ALA A 242 -12.48 0.67 12.63
N GLU A 243 -13.34 0.52 11.62
CA GLU A 243 -14.62 -0.18 11.72
C GLU A 243 -14.46 -1.66 11.32
N CYS A 244 -13.68 -2.43 12.10
CA CYS A 244 -13.44 -3.85 11.84
C CYS A 244 -13.39 -4.68 13.14
N ASP A 245 -13.31 -6.01 12.99
CA ASP A 245 -13.36 -6.95 14.13
C ASP A 245 -12.08 -6.90 14.98
N ARG A 246 -10.94 -6.65 14.36
CA ARG A 246 -9.65 -6.63 15.03
C ARG A 246 -8.68 -5.67 14.35
N VAL A 247 -7.90 -4.96 15.16
CA VAL A 247 -6.75 -4.14 14.71
C VAL A 247 -5.48 -4.69 15.33
N THR A 248 -4.42 -4.78 14.52
CA THR A 248 -3.05 -5.08 14.93
C THR A 248 -2.10 -3.98 14.47
N ILE A 249 -0.97 -3.88 15.13
CA ILE A 249 0.13 -2.96 14.81
C ILE A 249 1.37 -3.80 14.51
N ASP A 250 2.08 -3.53 13.44
CA ASP A 250 3.44 -4.05 13.17
C ASP A 250 4.37 -2.90 12.79
N LEU A 251 5.25 -2.49 13.71
CA LEU A 251 6.18 -1.39 13.47
C LEU A 251 7.39 -1.78 12.62
N ALA A 252 7.56 -3.07 12.34
CA ALA A 252 8.59 -3.62 11.45
C ALA A 252 8.03 -4.08 10.09
N ASP A 253 6.75 -3.83 9.77
CA ASP A 253 6.25 -4.11 8.42
C ASP A 253 6.90 -3.15 7.42
N MET A 254 7.69 -3.72 6.51
CA MET A 254 8.44 -2.99 5.49
C MET A 254 7.77 -3.03 4.11
N HIS A 255 6.62 -3.68 3.96
CA HIS A 255 5.92 -3.77 2.68
C HIS A 255 5.57 -2.39 2.14
N GLY A 256 6.14 -2.06 0.97
CA GLY A 256 5.92 -0.76 0.34
C GLY A 256 6.66 0.42 0.97
N TYR A 257 7.68 0.19 1.81
CA TYR A 257 8.48 1.23 2.48
C TYR A 257 8.98 2.32 1.52
N HIS A 258 9.48 1.93 0.34
CA HIS A 258 10.00 2.87 -0.66
C HIS A 258 8.90 3.65 -1.38
N TYR A 259 7.69 3.12 -1.42
CA TYR A 259 6.53 3.74 -2.07
C TYR A 259 5.77 4.66 -1.12
N HIS A 260 5.62 4.27 0.15
CA HIS A 260 4.82 4.99 1.12
C HIS A 260 5.57 6.14 1.81
N SER A 261 4.83 7.17 2.20
CA SER A 261 5.32 8.35 2.93
C SER A 261 4.82 8.45 4.37
N GLY A 262 3.83 7.65 4.75
CA GLY A 262 3.16 7.73 6.05
C GLY A 262 2.63 6.38 6.52
N VAL A 263 1.40 6.40 7.00
CA VAL A 263 0.71 5.19 7.46
C VAL A 263 0.45 4.22 6.32
N MET A 264 0.55 2.94 6.63
CA MET A 264 0.17 1.82 5.75
C MET A 264 -0.84 0.94 6.48
N PHE A 265 -1.62 0.19 5.70
CA PHE A 265 -2.51 -0.81 6.24
C PHE A 265 -2.66 -2.01 5.31
N ALA A 266 -2.94 -3.17 5.92
CA ALA A 266 -3.27 -4.39 5.23
C ALA A 266 -4.46 -5.06 5.92
N ALA A 267 -5.44 -5.53 5.14
CA ALA A 267 -6.59 -6.26 5.67
C ALA A 267 -6.42 -7.76 5.43
N TYR A 268 -6.54 -8.54 6.47
CA TYR A 268 -6.43 -9.99 6.45
C TYR A 268 -7.75 -10.64 6.89
N VAL A 269 -7.97 -11.87 6.44
CA VAL A 269 -9.07 -12.72 6.89
C VAL A 269 -8.55 -14.10 7.29
N PRO A 270 -9.18 -14.77 8.26
CA PRO A 270 -8.76 -16.11 8.66
C PRO A 270 -8.72 -17.09 7.48
N GLY A 271 -7.66 -17.89 7.42
CA GLY A 271 -7.50 -18.92 6.38
C GLY A 271 -6.82 -18.46 5.10
N LEU A 272 -6.55 -17.17 4.92
CA LEU A 272 -5.71 -16.67 3.82
C LEU A 272 -4.38 -16.14 4.34
N PRO A 273 -3.25 -16.53 3.71
CA PRO A 273 -1.93 -16.05 4.11
C PRO A 273 -1.65 -14.61 3.64
N ASN A 274 -2.34 -14.15 2.59
CA ASN A 274 -2.11 -12.86 1.97
C ASN A 274 -3.18 -11.83 2.39
N ALA A 275 -2.80 -10.57 2.44
CA ALA A 275 -3.75 -9.48 2.62
C ALA A 275 -4.69 -9.38 1.41
N ILE A 276 -5.99 -9.21 1.69
CA ILE A 276 -7.04 -9.05 0.68
C ILE A 276 -7.28 -7.60 0.26
N ALA A 277 -6.77 -6.64 1.05
CA ALA A 277 -6.69 -5.23 0.70
C ALA A 277 -5.38 -4.65 1.26
N ARG A 278 -4.76 -3.73 0.53
CA ARG A 278 -3.59 -2.99 0.96
C ARG A 278 -3.72 -1.53 0.58
N GLY A 279 -3.22 -0.64 1.43
CA GLY A 279 -3.24 0.77 1.16
C GLY A 279 -2.34 1.57 2.10
N GLY A 280 -2.31 2.89 1.89
CA GLY A 280 -1.52 3.80 2.69
C GLY A 280 -1.30 5.15 2.02
N ARG A 281 -0.50 6.00 2.66
CA ARG A 281 -0.11 7.33 2.17
C ARG A 281 1.15 7.27 1.30
N TYR A 282 1.15 7.96 0.16
CA TYR A 282 2.23 7.96 -0.83
C TYR A 282 2.38 9.33 -1.52
N ASP A 283 2.73 10.36 -0.76
CA ASP A 283 2.70 11.77 -1.18
C ASP A 283 3.65 12.12 -2.35
N HIS A 284 4.70 11.30 -2.59
CA HIS A 284 5.76 11.61 -3.55
C HIS A 284 5.53 11.08 -4.97
N VAL A 285 4.57 10.20 -5.18
CA VAL A 285 4.33 9.55 -6.49
C VAL A 285 3.99 10.58 -7.58
N ALA A 286 3.17 11.58 -7.24
CA ALA A 286 2.77 12.61 -8.18
C ALA A 286 3.90 13.62 -8.51
N GLU A 287 4.97 13.70 -7.71
CA GLU A 287 6.14 14.55 -7.98
C GLU A 287 6.82 14.17 -9.29
N ALA A 288 6.92 12.88 -9.57
CA ALA A 288 7.46 12.36 -10.80
C ALA A 288 6.68 12.81 -12.06
N PHE A 289 5.42 13.21 -11.85
CA PHE A 289 4.57 13.83 -12.88
C PHE A 289 4.56 15.37 -12.80
N GLY A 290 5.53 15.97 -12.10
CA GLY A 290 5.69 17.42 -12.02
C GLY A 290 4.71 18.16 -11.09
N ARG A 291 3.94 17.44 -10.29
CA ARG A 291 2.98 18.02 -9.35
C ARG A 291 2.97 17.27 -8.02
N SER A 292 3.69 17.79 -7.02
CA SER A 292 3.63 17.25 -5.67
C SER A 292 2.25 17.46 -5.06
N ARG A 293 1.56 16.35 -4.73
CA ARG A 293 0.25 16.38 -4.03
C ARG A 293 0.20 15.25 -3.02
N PRO A 294 -0.25 15.53 -1.80
CA PRO A 294 -0.55 14.47 -0.85
C PRO A 294 -1.52 13.45 -1.45
N ALA A 295 -1.22 12.18 -1.25
CA ALA A 295 -2.03 11.10 -1.79
C ALA A 295 -2.12 9.92 -0.82
N THR A 296 -3.30 9.31 -0.75
CA THR A 296 -3.56 8.10 0.02
C THR A 296 -4.59 7.27 -0.72
N GLY A 297 -4.45 5.95 -0.68
CA GLY A 297 -5.34 5.06 -1.41
C GLY A 297 -5.21 3.61 -1.00
N PHE A 298 -6.00 2.75 -1.63
CA PHE A 298 -5.92 1.30 -1.45
C PHE A 298 -6.33 0.55 -2.71
N SER A 299 -5.94 -0.72 -2.77
CA SER A 299 -6.40 -1.64 -3.79
C SER A 299 -6.69 -3.04 -3.25
N MET A 300 -7.51 -3.77 -3.99
CA MET A 300 -7.92 -5.17 -3.76
C MET A 300 -7.91 -5.94 -5.08
N ASP A 301 -7.80 -7.28 -5.00
CA ASP A 301 -7.99 -8.16 -6.15
C ASP A 301 -9.37 -8.85 -6.07
N LEU A 302 -10.25 -8.54 -7.03
CA LEU A 302 -11.60 -9.13 -7.10
C LEU A 302 -11.59 -10.65 -7.34
N ARG A 303 -10.53 -11.20 -7.96
CA ARG A 303 -10.39 -12.66 -8.11
C ARG A 303 -10.14 -13.33 -6.74
N GLU A 304 -9.29 -12.72 -5.91
CA GLU A 304 -9.06 -13.22 -4.55
C GLU A 304 -10.32 -13.11 -3.69
N LEU A 305 -11.00 -11.95 -3.74
CA LEU A 305 -12.26 -11.76 -3.02
C LEU A 305 -13.34 -12.76 -3.44
N ALA A 306 -13.48 -13.06 -4.74
CA ALA A 306 -14.47 -14.02 -5.24
C ALA A 306 -14.21 -15.46 -4.77
N ARG A 307 -12.95 -15.84 -4.49
CA ARG A 307 -12.57 -17.18 -4.01
C ARG A 307 -12.92 -17.44 -2.56
N ILE A 308 -12.94 -16.41 -1.72
CA ILE A 308 -13.25 -16.53 -0.29
C ILE A 308 -14.74 -16.44 0.01
N LEU A 309 -15.53 -16.02 -0.96
CA LEU A 309 -16.98 -16.00 -0.84
C LEU A 309 -17.59 -17.37 -1.21
N PRO A 310 -18.63 -17.81 -0.49
CA PRO A 310 -19.30 -19.08 -0.74
C PRO A 310 -19.94 -19.21 -2.13
#